data_a2c878fe78c221fdf7b61f7fc0181629
#
_entry.id   a2c878fe78c221fdf7b61f7fc0181629
#
_cell.length_a   1.000
_cell.length_b   1.000
_cell.length_c   1.000
_cell.angle_alpha   90.00
_cell.angle_beta   90.00
_cell.angle_gamma   90.00
#
_symmetry.space_group_name_H-M   'P 1'
#
loop_
_entity.id
_entity.type
_entity.pdbx_description
1 polymer ?
#
loop_
_entity_poly.entity_id
_entity_poly.type
_entity_poly.pdbx_seq_one_letter_code
_entity_poly.pdbx_strand_id
1 'polypeptide(L)'
;MGLLDYQTIKQDFPLLQTKMNGRSLVFLDSAASSQKPRRVIDTFANYYRCRNANIHRGAYRLSYEATDLYDQTREKIARFLKARSPVECVFTRNTTESINIVARSWGEANIQAGDEIVISELEHHSNLVPWMMLAERKGAVLKH
;
A
#
# COMPACT_ATOMS: atom_id res chain seq x y z
N MET A 1 27.95 8.42 5.07
CA MET A 1 26.53 8.17 5.34
C MET A 1 26.41 7.99 6.86
N GLY A 2 25.87 8.98 7.60
CA GLY A 2 25.77 8.89 9.06
C GLY A 2 24.86 7.75 9.47
N LEU A 3 25.19 7.07 10.57
CA LEU A 3 24.33 6.04 11.15
C LEU A 3 22.97 6.66 11.48
N LEU A 4 21.89 6.00 11.06
CA LEU A 4 20.53 6.40 11.43
C LEU A 4 20.39 6.38 12.96
N ASP A 5 19.98 7.50 13.54
CA ASP A 5 19.66 7.58 14.96
C ASP A 5 18.32 6.90 15.22
N TYR A 6 18.36 5.57 15.39
CA TYR A 6 17.19 4.74 15.61
C TYR A 6 16.45 5.09 16.92
N GLN A 7 17.15 5.67 17.91
CA GLN A 7 16.53 6.07 19.17
C GLN A 7 15.59 7.26 18.95
N THR A 8 16.05 8.27 18.23
CA THR A 8 15.21 9.42 17.86
C THR A 8 14.06 9.00 16.96
N ILE A 9 14.32 8.16 15.93
CA ILE A 9 13.26 7.65 15.03
C ILE A 9 12.21 6.86 15.82
N LYS A 10 12.62 6.03 16.78
CA LYS A 10 11.70 5.24 17.61
C LYS A 10 10.73 6.12 18.40
N GLN A 11 11.12 7.33 18.80
CA GLN A 11 10.27 8.27 19.54
C GLN A 11 9.07 8.76 18.72
N ASP A 12 9.17 8.76 17.41
CA ASP A 12 8.07 9.12 16.51
C ASP A 12 6.90 8.11 16.54
N PHE A 13 7.14 6.90 17.05
CA PHE A 13 6.16 5.82 17.09
C PHE A 13 5.58 5.63 18.49
N PRO A 14 4.36 6.13 18.78
CA PRO A 14 3.80 6.10 20.15
C PRO A 14 3.70 4.69 20.73
N LEU A 15 3.32 3.70 19.96
CA LEU A 15 3.21 2.31 20.42
C LEU A 15 4.55 1.78 20.93
N LEU A 16 5.66 2.14 20.27
CA LEU A 16 6.99 1.66 20.64
C LEU A 16 7.51 2.28 21.95
N GLN A 17 6.80 3.27 22.52
CA GLN A 17 7.10 3.86 23.82
C GLN A 17 6.40 3.10 24.98
N THR A 18 5.53 2.14 24.67
CA THR A 18 4.80 1.37 25.68
C THR A 18 5.71 0.34 26.36
N LYS A 19 5.28 -0.10 27.54
CA LYS A 19 5.95 -1.17 28.29
C LYS A 19 5.05 -2.40 28.31
N MET A 20 5.64 -3.58 28.15
CA MET A 20 5.00 -4.88 28.33
C MET A 20 5.70 -5.60 29.46
N ASN A 21 4.95 -6.03 30.49
CA ASN A 21 5.49 -6.70 31.67
C ASN A 21 6.65 -5.92 32.32
N GLY A 22 6.53 -4.59 32.44
CA GLY A 22 7.54 -3.69 33.03
C GLY A 22 8.77 -3.41 32.15
N ARG A 23 8.89 -4.02 30.96
CA ARG A 23 10.01 -3.85 30.01
C ARG A 23 9.59 -3.04 28.80
N SER A 24 10.53 -2.35 28.17
CA SER A 24 10.29 -1.65 26.90
C SER A 24 9.83 -2.64 25.83
N LEU A 25 8.81 -2.23 25.07
CA LEU A 25 8.29 -3.05 23.96
C LEU A 25 9.37 -3.29 22.90
N VAL A 26 9.57 -4.56 22.55
CA VAL A 26 10.30 -5.00 21.35
C VAL A 26 9.26 -5.54 20.38
N PHE A 27 9.10 -4.86 19.25
CA PHE A 27 8.11 -5.23 18.22
C PHE A 27 8.84 -5.74 16.98
N LEU A 28 8.68 -7.02 16.67
CA LEU A 28 9.39 -7.70 15.58
C LEU A 28 8.46 -8.20 14.46
N ASP A 29 7.19 -7.79 14.51
CA ASP A 29 6.15 -8.25 13.58
C ASP A 29 5.75 -7.18 12.55
N SER A 30 6.70 -6.35 12.11
CA SER A 30 6.44 -5.28 11.14
C SER A 30 6.07 -5.80 9.75
N ALA A 31 6.42 -7.05 9.42
CA ALA A 31 6.02 -7.69 8.17
C ALA A 31 4.49 -7.87 8.08
N ALA A 32 3.85 -8.24 9.19
CA ALA A 32 2.40 -8.38 9.26
C ALA A 32 1.69 -7.04 9.50
N SER A 33 2.26 -6.17 10.34
CA SER A 33 1.63 -4.89 10.71
C SER A 33 2.66 -3.83 11.08
N SER A 34 2.92 -2.90 10.19
CA SER A 34 3.80 -1.75 10.45
C SER A 34 3.20 -0.81 11.48
N GLN A 35 4.00 -0.36 12.43
CA GLN A 35 3.58 0.68 13.37
C GLN A 35 3.47 2.04 12.69
N LYS A 36 2.59 2.89 13.21
CA LYS A 36 2.31 4.20 12.62
C LYS A 36 3.03 5.30 13.41
N PRO A 37 3.79 6.17 12.75
CA PRO A 37 4.36 7.34 13.41
C PRO A 37 3.24 8.31 13.81
N ARG A 38 3.49 9.08 14.87
CA ARG A 38 2.57 10.09 15.41
C ARG A 38 1.97 10.97 14.31
N ARG A 39 2.80 11.45 13.41
CA ARG A 39 2.38 12.31 12.30
C ARG A 39 1.29 11.68 11.44
N VAL A 40 1.37 10.37 11.18
CA VAL A 40 0.34 9.65 10.41
C VAL A 40 -0.95 9.53 11.21
N ILE A 41 -0.85 9.18 12.51
CA ILE A 41 -2.00 9.06 13.41
C ILE A 41 -2.74 10.40 13.50
N ASP A 42 -2.00 11.48 13.74
CA ASP A 42 -2.58 12.83 13.89
C ASP A 42 -3.19 13.33 12.58
N THR A 43 -2.55 13.08 11.44
CA THR A 43 -3.09 13.43 10.12
C THR A 43 -4.41 12.70 9.86
N PHE A 44 -4.48 11.42 10.16
CA PHE A 44 -5.68 10.60 10.00
C PHE A 44 -6.81 11.09 10.92
N ALA A 45 -6.51 11.31 12.19
CA ALA A 45 -7.47 11.84 13.15
C ALA A 45 -8.00 13.23 12.74
N ASN A 46 -7.10 14.12 12.31
CA ASN A 46 -7.46 15.46 11.87
C ASN A 46 -8.31 15.44 10.59
N TYR A 47 -8.02 14.55 9.65
CA TYR A 47 -8.85 14.40 8.46
C TYR A 47 -10.31 14.09 8.83
N TYR A 48 -10.53 13.09 9.68
CA TYR A 48 -11.88 12.73 10.10
C TYR A 48 -12.57 13.80 10.97
N ARG A 49 -11.83 14.52 11.77
CA ARG A 49 -12.41 15.60 12.61
C ARG A 49 -12.81 16.83 11.81
N CYS A 50 -12.06 17.17 10.76
CA CYS A 50 -12.14 18.51 10.18
C CYS A 50 -12.29 18.55 8.66
N ARG A 51 -12.03 17.45 7.93
CA ARG A 51 -11.89 17.49 6.46
C ARG A 51 -12.60 16.36 5.72
N ASN A 52 -13.22 15.43 6.44
CA ASN A 52 -13.85 14.28 5.80
C ASN A 52 -15.04 14.71 4.94
N ALA A 53 -14.92 14.55 3.64
CA ALA A 53 -15.94 14.85 2.67
C ALA A 53 -15.85 13.92 1.46
N ASN A 54 -16.94 13.86 0.67
CA ASN A 54 -16.94 13.14 -0.60
C ASN A 54 -15.97 13.80 -1.58
N ILE A 55 -15.07 13.03 -2.17
CA ILE A 55 -14.12 13.50 -3.18
C ILE A 55 -14.75 13.50 -4.58
N HIS A 56 -14.25 14.38 -5.48
CA HIS A 56 -14.55 14.52 -6.92
C HIS A 56 -15.95 15.02 -7.31
N ARG A 57 -17.00 14.79 -6.53
CA ARG A 57 -18.38 15.05 -6.95
C ARG A 57 -19.17 16.04 -6.09
N GLY A 58 -18.61 16.54 -5.02
CA GLY A 58 -19.30 17.51 -4.16
C GLY A 58 -19.09 18.93 -4.65
N ALA A 59 -20.17 19.71 -4.75
CA ALA A 59 -20.13 21.12 -5.14
C ALA A 59 -20.07 22.04 -3.89
N TYR A 60 -19.24 21.71 -2.92
CA TYR A 60 -19.05 22.48 -1.69
C TYR A 60 -17.59 22.46 -1.24
N ARG A 61 -17.19 23.45 -0.47
CA ARG A 61 -15.80 23.74 -0.10
C ARG A 61 -15.05 22.53 0.46
N LEU A 62 -15.62 21.80 1.43
CA LEU A 62 -14.94 20.63 2.02
C LEU A 62 -14.67 19.53 1.00
N SER A 63 -15.56 19.34 0.01
CA SER A 63 -15.33 18.38 -1.08
C SER A 63 -14.16 18.78 -1.97
N TYR A 64 -14.05 20.07 -2.30
CA TYR A 64 -12.91 20.58 -3.07
C TYR A 64 -11.59 20.40 -2.31
N GLU A 65 -11.57 20.75 -1.01
CA GLU A 65 -10.39 20.60 -0.16
C GLU A 65 -9.98 19.11 -0.01
N ALA A 66 -10.95 18.21 0.15
CA ALA A 66 -10.69 16.78 0.23
C ALA A 66 -10.18 16.21 -1.10
N THR A 67 -10.74 16.66 -2.23
CA THR A 67 -10.29 16.26 -3.57
C THR A 67 -8.87 16.72 -3.82
N ASP A 68 -8.56 17.98 -3.52
CA ASP A 68 -7.21 18.55 -3.67
C ASP A 68 -6.17 17.78 -2.85
N LEU A 69 -6.48 17.45 -1.59
CA LEU A 69 -5.61 16.61 -0.75
C LEU A 69 -5.37 15.22 -1.34
N TYR A 70 -6.40 14.60 -1.92
CA TYR A 70 -6.29 13.30 -2.57
C TYR A 70 -5.37 13.38 -3.81
N ASP A 71 -5.61 14.37 -4.67
CA ASP A 71 -4.85 14.54 -5.91
C ASP A 71 -3.38 14.90 -5.62
N GLN A 72 -3.11 15.80 -4.68
CA GLN A 72 -1.75 16.12 -4.22
C GLN A 72 -1.04 14.87 -3.65
N THR A 73 -1.76 14.01 -2.95
CA THR A 73 -1.19 12.76 -2.41
C THR A 73 -0.80 11.83 -3.55
N ARG A 74 -1.67 11.66 -4.56
CA ARG A 74 -1.38 10.86 -5.74
C ARG A 74 -0.18 11.39 -6.51
N GLU A 75 -0.07 12.70 -6.68
CA GLU A 75 1.10 13.34 -7.30
C GLU A 75 2.40 13.09 -6.53
N LYS A 76 2.37 13.17 -5.18
CA LYS A 76 3.54 12.86 -4.35
C LYS A 76 3.99 11.41 -4.51
N ILE A 77 3.05 10.48 -4.55
CA ILE A 77 3.36 9.05 -4.77
C ILE A 77 3.92 8.84 -6.17
N ALA A 78 3.32 9.43 -7.21
CA ALA A 78 3.82 9.35 -8.57
C ALA A 78 5.29 9.85 -8.67
N ARG A 79 5.60 11.00 -8.08
CA ARG A 79 6.97 11.52 -8.02
C ARG A 79 7.92 10.58 -7.27
N PHE A 80 7.50 10.04 -6.14
CA PHE A 80 8.31 9.10 -5.36
C PHE A 80 8.63 7.82 -6.13
N LEU A 81 7.65 7.28 -6.85
CA LEU A 81 7.79 6.08 -7.69
C LEU A 81 8.41 6.37 -9.06
N LYS A 82 8.68 7.64 -9.39
CA LYS A 82 9.14 8.09 -10.73
C LYS A 82 8.17 7.67 -11.84
N ALA A 83 6.87 7.61 -11.55
CA ALA A 83 5.83 7.39 -12.55
C ALA A 83 5.75 8.61 -13.49
N ARG A 84 5.37 8.37 -14.74
CA ARG A 84 5.24 9.42 -15.77
C ARG A 84 4.06 10.34 -15.51
N SER A 85 3.02 9.79 -14.88
CA SER A 85 1.79 10.51 -14.58
C SER A 85 1.14 10.01 -13.28
N PRO A 86 0.46 10.88 -12.53
CA PRO A 86 -0.32 10.47 -11.35
C PRO A 86 -1.41 9.43 -11.65
N VAL A 87 -1.91 9.37 -12.90
CA VAL A 87 -2.94 8.38 -13.29
C VAL A 87 -2.42 6.94 -13.30
N GLU A 88 -1.09 6.75 -13.35
CA GLU A 88 -0.46 5.42 -13.22
C GLU A 88 -0.50 4.90 -11.77
N CYS A 89 -0.84 5.75 -10.80
CA CYS A 89 -0.90 5.39 -9.39
C CYS A 89 -2.34 5.10 -8.98
N VAL A 90 -2.64 3.84 -8.70
CA VAL A 90 -3.95 3.40 -8.23
C VAL A 90 -3.85 3.04 -6.75
N PHE A 91 -4.66 3.70 -5.91
CA PHE A 91 -4.75 3.35 -4.50
C PHE A 91 -5.63 2.13 -4.29
N THR A 92 -5.11 1.16 -3.54
CA THR A 92 -5.80 -0.06 -3.16
C THR A 92 -5.74 -0.24 -1.64
N ARG A 93 -6.54 -1.17 -1.11
CA ARG A 93 -6.57 -1.42 0.34
C ARG A 93 -5.33 -2.18 0.84
N ASN A 94 -4.74 -3.01 -0.02
CA ASN A 94 -3.59 -3.85 0.33
C ASN A 94 -2.97 -4.49 -0.93
N THR A 95 -1.82 -5.15 -0.75
CA THR A 95 -1.11 -5.85 -1.82
C THR A 95 -1.93 -6.97 -2.45
N THR A 96 -2.72 -7.70 -1.68
CA THR A 96 -3.60 -8.77 -2.19
C THR A 96 -4.59 -8.23 -3.23
N GLU A 97 -5.22 -7.10 -2.94
CA GLU A 97 -6.12 -6.43 -3.89
C GLU A 97 -5.36 -5.96 -5.14
N SER A 98 -4.19 -5.34 -4.96
CA SER A 98 -3.37 -4.86 -6.08
C SER A 98 -3.01 -5.97 -7.05
N ILE A 99 -2.51 -7.10 -6.55
CA ILE A 99 -2.13 -8.24 -7.38
C ILE A 99 -3.35 -8.84 -8.07
N ASN A 100 -4.47 -8.99 -7.37
CA ASN A 100 -5.70 -9.50 -7.99
C ASN A 100 -6.23 -8.56 -9.08
N ILE A 101 -6.14 -7.24 -8.90
CA ILE A 101 -6.50 -6.28 -9.94
C ILE A 101 -5.62 -6.49 -11.18
N VAL A 102 -4.29 -6.58 -11.01
CA VAL A 102 -3.38 -6.81 -12.14
C VAL A 102 -3.67 -8.14 -12.84
N ALA A 103 -3.82 -9.23 -12.09
CA ALA A 103 -4.11 -10.54 -12.64
C ALA A 103 -5.44 -10.56 -13.42
N ARG A 104 -6.49 -9.94 -12.87
CA ARG A 104 -7.84 -9.94 -13.46
C ARG A 104 -8.06 -8.88 -14.55
N SER A 105 -7.21 -7.87 -14.67
CA SER A 105 -7.28 -6.87 -15.73
C SER A 105 -6.21 -7.11 -16.78
N TRP A 106 -4.98 -6.71 -16.50
CA TRP A 106 -3.87 -6.85 -17.45
C TRP A 106 -3.58 -8.32 -17.79
N GLY A 107 -3.56 -9.20 -16.77
CA GLY A 107 -3.30 -10.62 -16.98
C GLY A 107 -4.33 -11.30 -17.88
N GLU A 108 -5.62 -11.09 -17.61
CA GLU A 108 -6.70 -11.65 -18.46
C GLU A 108 -6.64 -11.13 -19.89
N ALA A 109 -6.25 -9.88 -20.11
CA ALA A 109 -6.19 -9.27 -21.42
C ALA A 109 -4.95 -9.68 -22.23
N ASN A 110 -3.82 -9.96 -21.57
CA ASN A 110 -2.53 -10.10 -22.26
C ASN A 110 -1.92 -11.50 -22.18
N ILE A 111 -2.22 -12.29 -21.15
CA ILE A 111 -1.67 -13.65 -20.99
C ILE A 111 -2.44 -14.63 -21.88
N GLN A 112 -1.70 -15.49 -22.59
CA GLN A 112 -2.23 -16.49 -23.52
C GLN A 112 -1.77 -17.90 -23.12
N ALA A 113 -2.37 -18.92 -23.76
CA ALA A 113 -1.97 -20.30 -23.55
C ALA A 113 -0.51 -20.52 -23.95
N GLY A 114 0.25 -21.14 -23.08
CA GLY A 114 1.68 -21.39 -23.25
C GLY A 114 2.61 -20.29 -22.76
N ASP A 115 2.10 -19.11 -22.39
CA ASP A 115 2.91 -18.07 -21.76
C ASP A 115 3.41 -18.52 -20.37
N GLU A 116 4.55 -17.99 -19.96
CA GLU A 116 5.15 -18.30 -18.67
C GLU A 116 4.96 -17.14 -17.68
N ILE A 117 4.44 -17.48 -16.51
CA ILE A 117 4.39 -16.58 -15.34
C ILE A 117 5.44 -17.07 -14.36
N VAL A 118 6.43 -16.22 -14.05
CA VAL A 118 7.54 -16.58 -13.15
C VAL A 118 7.32 -15.90 -11.80
N ILE A 119 7.38 -16.70 -10.72
CA ILE A 119 7.33 -16.25 -9.33
C ILE A 119 8.49 -16.85 -8.56
N SER A 120 8.79 -16.37 -7.34
CA SER A 120 9.75 -17.03 -6.47
C SER A 120 9.09 -18.07 -5.55
N GLU A 121 9.86 -19.04 -5.06
CA GLU A 121 9.36 -20.01 -4.06
C GLU A 121 9.01 -19.37 -2.71
N LEU A 122 9.51 -18.18 -2.43
CA LEU A 122 9.32 -17.46 -1.16
C LEU A 122 8.09 -16.55 -1.15
N GLU A 123 7.21 -16.67 -2.14
CA GLU A 123 6.07 -15.76 -2.26
C GLU A 123 5.03 -15.98 -1.17
N HIS A 124 4.48 -14.88 -0.69
CA HIS A 124 3.26 -14.91 0.11
C HIS A 124 2.08 -15.37 -0.77
N HIS A 125 1.10 -16.06 -0.19
CA HIS A 125 -0.08 -16.57 -0.91
C HIS A 125 -0.79 -15.49 -1.75
N SER A 126 -0.75 -14.23 -1.33
CA SER A 126 -1.32 -13.12 -2.11
C SER A 126 -0.64 -12.90 -3.46
N ASN A 127 0.63 -13.30 -3.60
CA ASN A 127 1.39 -13.23 -4.85
C ASN A 127 1.63 -14.62 -5.50
N LEU A 128 0.97 -15.63 -5.04
CA LEU A 128 0.98 -16.97 -5.61
C LEU A 128 -0.39 -17.32 -6.21
N VAL A 129 -1.43 -17.32 -5.37
CA VAL A 129 -2.76 -17.82 -5.72
C VAL A 129 -3.40 -17.09 -6.92
N PRO A 130 -3.35 -15.74 -7.04
CA PRO A 130 -3.92 -15.06 -8.20
C PRO A 130 -3.28 -15.49 -9.53
N TRP A 131 -1.97 -15.74 -9.52
CA TRP A 131 -1.24 -16.17 -10.72
C TRP A 131 -1.50 -17.64 -11.05
N MET A 132 -1.62 -18.53 -10.05
CA MET A 132 -2.05 -19.92 -10.26
C MET A 132 -3.42 -19.96 -10.94
N MET A 133 -4.38 -19.20 -10.39
CA MET A 133 -5.74 -19.13 -10.95
C MET A 133 -5.77 -18.54 -12.37
N LEU A 134 -4.92 -17.56 -12.64
CA LEU A 134 -4.81 -16.98 -13.98
C LEU A 134 -4.20 -18.00 -14.94
N ALA A 135 -3.10 -18.64 -14.57
CA ALA A 135 -2.42 -19.65 -15.40
C ALA A 135 -3.37 -20.79 -15.75
N GLU A 136 -4.13 -21.31 -14.79
CA GLU A 136 -5.14 -22.36 -15.02
C GLU A 136 -6.20 -21.92 -16.04
N ARG A 137 -6.78 -20.70 -15.86
CA ARG A 137 -7.84 -20.22 -16.78
C ARG A 137 -7.34 -19.93 -18.18
N LYS A 138 -6.10 -19.47 -18.30
CA LYS A 138 -5.50 -19.04 -19.59
C LYS A 138 -4.71 -20.16 -20.28
N GLY A 139 -4.47 -21.29 -19.64
CA GLY A 139 -3.56 -22.33 -20.14
C GLY A 139 -2.10 -21.89 -20.15
N ALA A 140 -1.74 -20.92 -19.28
CA ALA A 140 -0.37 -20.47 -19.10
C ALA A 140 0.38 -21.39 -18.13
N VAL A 141 1.70 -21.28 -18.08
CA VAL A 141 2.59 -22.09 -17.23
C VAL A 141 3.10 -21.23 -16.08
N LEU A 142 2.81 -21.65 -14.84
CA LEU A 142 3.44 -21.05 -13.65
C LEU A 142 4.78 -21.71 -13.39
N LYS A 143 5.83 -20.88 -13.26
CA LYS A 143 7.21 -21.33 -12.94
C LYS A 143 7.74 -20.65 -11.69
N HIS A 144 8.57 -21.32 -10.94
CA HIS A 144 9.28 -20.87 -9.73
C HIS A 144 10.64 -21.57 -9.60
#